data_b2a7191f6b597f21acfcc798a450f643
#
_entry.id   b2a7191f6b597f21acfcc798a450f643
#
_cell.length_a   1.000
_cell.length_b   1.000
_cell.length_c   1.000
_cell.angle_alpha   90.00
_cell.angle_beta   90.00
_cell.angle_gamma   90.00
#
_symmetry.space_group_name_H-M   'P 1'
#
loop_
_entity.id
_entity.type
_entity.pdbx_description
1 polymer ?
#
loop_
_entity_poly.entity_id
_entity_poly.type
_entity_poly.pdbx_seq_one_letter_code
_entity_poly.pdbx_strand_id
1 'polypeptide(L)'
;MIANPSAKYAPFAPIALADRQWPSRTITQAPLWLSTDLRDGNQALFEPMNAERKMSLFKELVRIGFKQIEVGFPAASQTDFDFVRKLIEEKLIPDDVTIMVMTQSREDLIARTVLAVKGAPRAIVHLYNATAPAWRRIVFGMSVQQVMGLISHHVGYLKQLTDAQPDTRWTLQYSPETFSATELEVSLQACHTAINTWGAGPGREVIINLPTTVENATANVFADQIEWMHRHLVPREHIVLSVHPHNDRGTGVAAAEFAMMAGADRVEGCLFGNGERCGNVDIVTLALNLYTQGVHPQLDFSDINAVARVAEECTSIPVHPRHPYAGDLVFTAFSGSHQDAIKKGFAAQDPNGLWEVPYLPIDPADLGRTYDSVIRVNSQSGKGGIAFLLERERGVVMPRRMQVEFSAVVQRQTDASETEINGEDIWALFRQTYLRGSNGASDAIEYHGHTLDGSGQGIELDLSIQGVRQRLCGQGNGPIAATVDALGLPMRVDSYEERATGSGADAQALAIVEAALEGVAGSGFGVGMSHNIVTASIQAVISVANRLQERLAARAADTRSEVQA
;
A
#
# COMPACT_ATOMS: atom_id res chain seq x y z
N MET A 1 -23.11 14.02 20.63
CA MET A 1 -22.02 14.03 21.64
C MET A 1 -22.50 14.85 22.83
N ILE A 2 -22.05 14.49 24.06
CA ILE A 2 -22.36 15.29 25.25
C ILE A 2 -21.49 16.55 25.29
N ALA A 3 -22.03 17.67 25.82
CA ALA A 3 -21.29 18.94 25.87
C ALA A 3 -20.08 18.91 26.82
N ASN A 4 -20.15 18.12 27.88
CA ASN A 4 -19.05 17.97 28.83
C ASN A 4 -18.62 16.48 28.88
N PRO A 5 -17.65 16.05 28.04
CA PRO A 5 -17.21 14.66 28.00
C PRO A 5 -16.52 14.19 29.29
N SER A 6 -15.92 15.10 30.08
CA SER A 6 -15.26 14.73 31.35
C SER A 6 -16.24 14.25 32.43
N ALA A 7 -17.56 14.50 32.26
CA ALA A 7 -18.57 13.93 33.12
C ALA A 7 -18.77 12.41 32.94
N LYS A 8 -18.26 11.86 31.82
CA LYS A 8 -18.43 10.44 31.46
C LYS A 8 -17.10 9.71 31.24
N TYR A 9 -16.08 10.41 30.76
CA TYR A 9 -14.80 9.84 30.38
C TYR A 9 -13.69 10.50 31.19
N ALA A 10 -12.88 9.70 31.87
CA ALA A 10 -11.70 10.17 32.58
C ALA A 10 -10.44 9.99 31.71
N PRO A 11 -9.45 10.88 31.78
CA PRO A 11 -8.16 10.66 31.18
C PRO A 11 -7.49 9.45 31.85
N PHE A 12 -6.74 8.66 31.07
CA PHE A 12 -5.89 7.62 31.64
C PHE A 12 -4.74 8.27 32.43
N ALA A 13 -4.49 7.78 33.64
CA ALA A 13 -3.43 8.33 34.48
C ALA A 13 -2.05 8.00 33.89
N PRO A 14 -1.11 8.96 33.85
CA PRO A 14 0.25 8.68 33.44
C PRO A 14 0.92 7.68 34.41
N ILE A 15 1.79 6.85 33.88
CA ILE A 15 2.58 5.91 34.68
C ILE A 15 3.73 6.66 35.36
N ALA A 16 3.90 6.42 36.67
CA ALA A 16 4.98 7.02 37.45
C ALA A 16 6.32 6.35 37.14
N LEU A 17 6.95 6.75 36.05
CA LEU A 17 8.25 6.25 35.57
C LEU A 17 9.17 7.45 35.27
N ALA A 18 9.75 8.02 36.30
CA ALA A 18 10.52 9.27 36.18
C ALA A 18 11.81 9.12 35.34
N ASP A 19 12.42 7.93 35.37
CA ASP A 19 13.64 7.57 34.68
C ASP A 19 13.41 6.69 33.44
N ARG A 20 12.29 6.87 32.74
CA ARG A 20 11.98 6.11 31.53
C ARG A 20 13.09 6.19 30.49
N GLN A 21 13.41 5.06 29.89
CA GLN A 21 14.51 4.94 28.92
C GLN A 21 14.03 4.70 27.50
N TRP A 22 12.83 4.16 27.33
CA TRP A 22 12.32 3.74 26.02
C TRP A 22 12.36 4.86 24.95
N PRO A 23 12.08 6.16 25.24
CA PRO A 23 12.06 7.18 24.20
C PRO A 23 13.42 7.43 23.53
N SER A 24 14.51 7.04 24.21
CA SER A 24 15.89 7.21 23.71
C SER A 24 16.45 5.94 23.07
N ARG A 25 15.68 4.84 23.03
CA ARG A 25 16.10 3.59 22.40
C ARG A 25 15.74 3.56 20.93
N THR A 26 16.55 2.87 20.14
CA THR A 26 16.32 2.59 18.72
C THR A 26 16.10 1.10 18.53
N ILE A 27 15.13 0.74 17.70
CA ILE A 27 14.92 -0.67 17.33
C ILE A 27 16.01 -1.05 16.34
N THR A 28 16.81 -2.07 16.68
CA THR A 28 17.95 -2.54 15.87
C THR A 28 17.78 -3.95 15.31
N GLN A 29 16.73 -4.64 15.73
CA GLN A 29 16.39 -6.00 15.26
C GLN A 29 14.88 -6.20 15.26
N ALA A 30 14.41 -7.11 14.39
CA ALA A 30 13.02 -7.49 14.39
C ALA A 30 12.62 -8.20 15.69
N PRO A 31 11.37 -8.04 16.15
CA PRO A 31 10.84 -8.84 17.24
C PRO A 31 10.59 -10.28 16.78
N LEU A 32 10.31 -11.17 17.70
CA LEU A 32 9.61 -12.40 17.37
C LEU A 32 8.20 -12.06 16.91
N TRP A 33 7.77 -12.64 15.79
CA TRP A 33 6.44 -12.40 15.24
C TRP A 33 5.50 -13.56 15.55
N LEU A 34 4.30 -13.25 16.03
CA LEU A 34 3.19 -14.19 16.07
C LEU A 34 2.04 -13.66 15.21
N SER A 35 1.58 -14.46 14.24
CA SER A 35 0.31 -14.19 13.56
C SER A 35 -0.84 -14.72 14.38
N THR A 36 -1.86 -13.88 14.62
CA THR A 36 -3.15 -14.27 15.21
C THR A 36 -4.28 -14.31 14.18
N ASP A 37 -3.98 -14.25 12.90
CA ASP A 37 -4.95 -14.20 11.79
C ASP A 37 -5.97 -15.35 11.83
N LEU A 38 -5.52 -16.58 12.16
CA LEU A 38 -6.36 -17.77 12.16
C LEU A 38 -7.19 -17.95 13.44
N ARG A 39 -6.97 -17.12 14.47
CA ARG A 39 -7.76 -17.13 15.71
C ARG A 39 -8.46 -15.79 15.91
N ASP A 40 -7.76 -14.72 16.30
CA ASP A 40 -8.35 -13.41 16.60
C ASP A 40 -8.89 -12.72 15.34
N GLY A 41 -8.10 -12.77 14.27
CA GLY A 41 -8.54 -12.32 12.96
C GLY A 41 -9.76 -13.08 12.43
N ASN A 42 -9.78 -14.40 12.63
CA ASN A 42 -10.90 -15.26 12.17
C ASN A 42 -12.18 -15.09 13.00
N GLN A 43 -12.06 -14.94 14.33
CA GLN A 43 -13.24 -14.84 15.17
C GLN A 43 -14.03 -13.53 14.98
N ALA A 44 -13.38 -12.51 14.44
CA ALA A 44 -13.97 -11.21 14.14
C ALA A 44 -14.67 -11.14 12.78
N LEU A 45 -14.56 -12.18 11.96
CA LEU A 45 -15.17 -12.23 10.63
C LEU A 45 -16.68 -12.49 10.73
N PHE A 46 -17.45 -11.82 9.85
CA PHE A 46 -18.88 -12.10 9.71
C PHE A 46 -19.14 -13.56 9.29
N GLU A 47 -18.31 -14.08 8.38
CA GLU A 47 -18.24 -15.49 7.99
C GLU A 47 -16.85 -16.03 8.36
N PRO A 48 -16.72 -16.74 9.50
CA PRO A 48 -15.45 -17.36 9.88
C PRO A 48 -14.91 -18.29 8.80
N MET A 49 -13.59 -18.34 8.66
CA MET A 49 -12.94 -19.17 7.66
C MET A 49 -13.25 -20.65 7.86
N ASN A 50 -13.60 -21.33 6.78
CA ASN A 50 -13.65 -22.79 6.74
C ASN A 50 -12.21 -23.38 6.72
N ALA A 51 -12.10 -24.70 6.82
CA ALA A 51 -10.81 -25.40 6.87
C ALA A 51 -9.92 -25.14 5.63
N GLU A 52 -10.52 -24.93 4.47
CA GLU A 52 -9.79 -24.67 3.23
C GLU A 52 -9.16 -23.25 3.23
N ARG A 53 -9.94 -22.23 3.57
CA ARG A 53 -9.46 -20.84 3.73
C ARG A 53 -8.39 -20.75 4.83
N LYS A 54 -8.61 -21.42 5.99
CA LYS A 54 -7.60 -21.51 7.06
C LYS A 54 -6.29 -22.11 6.55
N MET A 55 -6.37 -23.18 5.74
CA MET A 55 -5.18 -23.83 5.19
C MET A 55 -4.46 -22.93 4.18
N SER A 56 -5.20 -22.21 3.33
CA SER A 56 -4.63 -21.25 2.39
C SER A 56 -3.85 -20.15 3.14
N LEU A 57 -4.48 -19.56 4.15
CA LEU A 57 -3.84 -18.50 4.93
C LEU A 57 -2.67 -19.04 5.78
N PHE A 58 -2.77 -20.24 6.36
CA PHE A 58 -1.66 -20.87 7.07
C PHE A 58 -0.42 -21.04 6.19
N LYS A 59 -0.60 -21.54 4.95
CA LYS A 59 0.50 -21.69 4.00
C LYS A 59 1.11 -20.35 3.62
N GLU A 60 0.30 -19.32 3.46
CA GLU A 60 0.79 -17.98 3.15
C GLU A 60 1.58 -17.38 4.33
N LEU A 61 1.10 -17.53 5.56
CA LEU A 61 1.83 -17.09 6.75
C LEU A 61 3.21 -17.78 6.88
N VAL A 62 3.27 -19.09 6.58
CA VAL A 62 4.53 -19.84 6.53
C VAL A 62 5.44 -19.31 5.42
N ARG A 63 4.89 -19.05 4.21
CA ARG A 63 5.63 -18.47 3.08
C ARG A 63 6.22 -17.10 3.41
N ILE A 64 5.44 -16.23 4.05
CA ILE A 64 5.89 -14.91 4.50
C ILE A 64 7.05 -15.03 5.49
N GLY A 65 7.12 -16.11 6.27
CA GLY A 65 8.23 -16.36 7.20
C GLY A 65 7.86 -16.38 8.67
N PHE A 66 6.56 -16.37 9.02
CA PHE A 66 6.14 -16.51 10.42
C PHE A 66 6.63 -17.82 11.03
N LYS A 67 7.24 -17.71 12.22
CA LYS A 67 7.75 -18.87 12.99
C LYS A 67 6.85 -19.24 14.15
N GLN A 68 5.88 -18.38 14.49
CA GLN A 68 4.82 -18.66 15.46
C GLN A 68 3.47 -18.25 14.85
N ILE A 69 2.51 -19.16 14.87
CA ILE A 69 1.17 -18.96 14.28
C ILE A 69 0.12 -19.48 15.25
N GLU A 70 -0.80 -18.62 15.67
CA GLU A 70 -1.97 -19.01 16.46
C GLU A 70 -3.03 -19.58 15.53
N VAL A 71 -3.22 -20.90 15.58
CA VAL A 71 -3.99 -21.66 14.59
C VAL A 71 -5.46 -21.81 14.95
N GLY A 72 -5.86 -21.46 16.17
CA GLY A 72 -7.26 -21.49 16.56
C GLY A 72 -7.53 -21.59 18.05
N PHE A 73 -8.82 -21.78 18.38
CA PHE A 73 -9.35 -21.99 19.72
C PHE A 73 -10.07 -23.36 19.79
N PRO A 74 -9.33 -24.48 19.88
CA PRO A 74 -9.88 -25.83 19.74
C PRO A 74 -10.98 -26.17 20.73
N ALA A 75 -10.95 -25.53 21.91
CA ALA A 75 -11.99 -25.76 22.93
C ALA A 75 -13.32 -25.07 22.61
N ALA A 76 -13.30 -23.99 21.81
CA ALA A 76 -14.50 -23.24 21.48
C ALA A 76 -15.18 -23.74 20.19
N SER A 77 -14.43 -24.35 19.25
CA SER A 77 -14.94 -24.72 17.94
C SER A 77 -14.44 -26.10 17.50
N GLN A 78 -15.37 -26.94 16.99
CA GLN A 78 -15.00 -28.23 16.39
C GLN A 78 -14.15 -28.01 15.10
N THR A 79 -14.47 -27.00 14.31
CA THR A 79 -13.69 -26.65 13.11
C THR A 79 -12.24 -26.34 13.47
N ASP A 80 -12.00 -25.60 14.54
CA ASP A 80 -10.64 -25.29 15.00
C ASP A 80 -9.94 -26.52 15.53
N PHE A 81 -10.65 -27.37 16.28
CA PHE A 81 -10.11 -28.65 16.76
C PHE A 81 -9.66 -29.52 15.59
N ASP A 82 -10.52 -29.73 14.61
CA ASP A 82 -10.25 -30.57 13.44
C ASP A 82 -9.12 -29.98 12.57
N PHE A 83 -9.08 -28.66 12.44
CA PHE A 83 -8.00 -27.98 11.71
C PHE A 83 -6.64 -28.19 12.38
N VAL A 84 -6.54 -28.03 13.70
CA VAL A 84 -5.31 -28.29 14.46
C VAL A 84 -4.89 -29.76 14.33
N ARG A 85 -5.83 -30.72 14.44
CA ARG A 85 -5.55 -32.13 14.22
C ARG A 85 -5.02 -32.40 12.83
N LYS A 86 -5.65 -31.82 11.80
CA LYS A 86 -5.22 -31.96 10.41
C LYS A 86 -3.77 -31.47 10.21
N LEU A 87 -3.41 -30.29 10.75
CA LEU A 87 -2.05 -29.78 10.65
C LEU A 87 -1.00 -30.74 11.20
N ILE A 88 -1.33 -31.44 12.31
CA ILE A 88 -0.42 -32.37 13.01
C ILE A 88 -0.39 -33.73 12.31
N GLU A 89 -1.55 -34.32 12.04
CA GLU A 89 -1.68 -35.68 11.48
C GLU A 89 -1.15 -35.78 10.06
N GLU A 90 -1.35 -34.74 9.25
CA GLU A 90 -0.84 -34.66 7.88
C GLU A 90 0.58 -34.07 7.81
N LYS A 91 1.21 -33.75 8.97
CA LYS A 91 2.58 -33.20 9.08
C LYS A 91 2.77 -31.92 8.24
N LEU A 92 1.81 -30.99 8.32
CA LEU A 92 1.81 -29.76 7.54
C LEU A 92 2.55 -28.61 8.22
N ILE A 93 3.00 -28.79 9.47
CA ILE A 93 3.73 -27.80 10.24
C ILE A 93 5.22 -27.93 9.92
N PRO A 94 5.88 -26.90 9.35
CA PRO A 94 7.33 -26.93 9.14
C PRO A 94 8.13 -27.09 10.43
N ASP A 95 9.31 -27.67 10.33
CA ASP A 95 10.17 -27.95 11.50
C ASP A 95 10.59 -26.70 12.29
N ASP A 96 10.58 -25.54 11.66
CA ASP A 96 10.95 -24.24 12.26
C ASP A 96 9.74 -23.42 12.70
N VAL A 97 8.51 -23.92 12.52
CA VAL A 97 7.27 -23.26 12.92
C VAL A 97 6.71 -23.89 14.20
N THR A 98 6.27 -23.06 15.12
CA THR A 98 5.57 -23.47 16.35
C THR A 98 4.12 -22.98 16.27
N ILE A 99 3.17 -23.91 16.44
CA ILE A 99 1.76 -23.54 16.53
C ILE A 99 1.38 -23.10 17.92
N MET A 100 0.45 -22.14 18.00
CA MET A 100 -0.17 -21.70 19.25
C MET A 100 -1.67 -21.98 19.20
N VAL A 101 -2.22 -22.36 20.33
CA VAL A 101 -3.67 -22.54 20.54
C VAL A 101 -4.10 -21.86 21.83
N MET A 102 -5.30 -21.28 21.84
CA MET A 102 -5.85 -20.57 22.99
C MET A 102 -6.79 -21.46 23.81
N THR A 103 -6.85 -21.22 25.12
CA THR A 103 -7.81 -21.84 26.03
C THR A 103 -8.23 -20.87 27.14
N GLN A 104 -9.47 -20.96 27.57
CA GLN A 104 -9.95 -20.31 28.79
C GLN A 104 -9.50 -21.08 30.04
N SER A 105 -9.48 -20.40 31.20
CA SER A 105 -9.19 -20.99 32.52
C SER A 105 -10.36 -21.82 33.03
N ARG A 106 -10.52 -23.00 32.43
CA ARG A 106 -11.48 -24.08 32.82
C ARG A 106 -10.85 -25.42 32.49
N GLU A 107 -10.93 -26.38 33.42
CA GLU A 107 -10.26 -27.67 33.29
C GLU A 107 -10.70 -28.45 32.02
N ASP A 108 -12.02 -28.50 31.76
CA ASP A 108 -12.58 -29.18 30.58
C ASP A 108 -12.05 -28.57 29.25
N LEU A 109 -11.94 -27.26 29.17
CA LEU A 109 -11.42 -26.56 27.99
C LEU A 109 -9.92 -26.72 27.85
N ILE A 110 -9.17 -26.63 28.94
CA ILE A 110 -7.72 -26.87 28.96
C ILE A 110 -7.40 -28.30 28.48
N ALA A 111 -8.11 -29.30 29.03
CA ALA A 111 -7.92 -30.70 28.64
C ALA A 111 -8.20 -30.93 27.15
N ARG A 112 -9.31 -30.36 26.63
CA ARG A 112 -9.65 -30.42 25.21
C ARG A 112 -8.60 -29.75 24.34
N THR A 113 -8.06 -28.61 24.75
CA THR A 113 -7.02 -27.87 24.04
C THR A 113 -5.71 -28.67 23.99
N VAL A 114 -5.27 -29.24 25.10
CA VAL A 114 -4.07 -30.09 25.15
C VAL A 114 -4.25 -31.34 24.27
N LEU A 115 -5.46 -31.91 24.24
CA LEU A 115 -5.79 -33.04 23.36
C LEU A 115 -5.68 -32.65 21.87
N ALA A 116 -6.13 -31.46 21.52
CA ALA A 116 -6.06 -30.98 20.12
C ALA A 116 -4.63 -30.91 19.59
N VAL A 117 -3.64 -30.54 20.40
CA VAL A 117 -2.24 -30.41 19.98
C VAL A 117 -1.38 -31.65 20.29
N LYS A 118 -1.97 -32.75 20.76
CA LYS A 118 -1.26 -33.99 21.02
C LYS A 118 -0.53 -34.49 19.79
N GLY A 119 0.77 -34.78 19.94
CA GLY A 119 1.65 -35.24 18.85
C GLY A 119 2.32 -34.14 18.06
N ALA A 120 2.08 -32.85 18.36
CA ALA A 120 2.88 -31.76 17.84
C ALA A 120 4.29 -31.80 18.45
N PRO A 121 5.38 -31.60 17.66
CA PRO A 121 6.73 -31.54 18.22
C PRO A 121 6.91 -30.38 19.20
N ARG A 122 6.25 -29.26 18.92
CA ARG A 122 6.26 -28.03 19.72
C ARG A 122 4.88 -27.40 19.73
N ALA A 123 4.43 -26.92 20.89
CA ALA A 123 3.17 -26.21 21.01
C ALA A 123 3.24 -25.12 22.09
N ILE A 124 2.63 -23.98 21.78
CA ILE A 124 2.35 -22.91 22.73
C ILE A 124 0.88 -23.05 23.13
N VAL A 125 0.60 -23.13 24.43
CA VAL A 125 -0.77 -23.08 24.96
C VAL A 125 -0.97 -21.71 25.61
N HIS A 126 -1.89 -20.93 25.06
CA HIS A 126 -2.22 -19.59 25.53
C HIS A 126 -3.39 -19.65 26.51
N LEU A 127 -3.09 -19.38 27.77
CA LEU A 127 -4.04 -19.26 28.86
C LEU A 127 -4.22 -17.81 29.26
N TYR A 128 -5.44 -17.35 29.54
CA TYR A 128 -5.69 -15.96 29.88
C TYR A 128 -6.75 -15.82 31.00
N ASN A 129 -6.66 -14.71 31.73
CA ASN A 129 -7.64 -14.28 32.72
C ASN A 129 -7.78 -12.77 32.67
N ALA A 130 -9.00 -12.24 32.60
CA ALA A 130 -9.21 -10.81 32.70
C ALA A 130 -8.93 -10.31 34.13
N THR A 131 -8.14 -9.24 34.22
CA THR A 131 -7.60 -8.76 35.51
C THR A 131 -8.04 -7.34 35.88
N ALA A 132 -8.65 -6.56 34.96
CA ALA A 132 -9.07 -5.19 35.22
C ALA A 132 -10.10 -5.06 36.35
N PRO A 133 -10.09 -3.95 37.12
CA PRO A 133 -11.03 -3.72 38.24
C PRO A 133 -12.49 -3.92 37.88
N ALA A 134 -12.90 -3.47 36.68
CA ALA A 134 -14.29 -3.63 36.22
C ALA A 134 -14.65 -5.12 36.05
N TRP A 135 -13.74 -5.94 35.47
CA TRP A 135 -13.93 -7.38 35.31
C TRP A 135 -14.01 -8.10 36.64
N ARG A 136 -13.06 -7.82 37.54
CA ARG A 136 -13.06 -8.41 38.88
C ARG A 136 -14.36 -8.13 39.64
N ARG A 137 -14.82 -6.86 39.57
CA ARG A 137 -16.02 -6.41 40.33
C ARG A 137 -17.34 -6.80 39.65
N ILE A 138 -17.46 -6.60 38.33
CA ILE A 138 -18.77 -6.69 37.64
C ILE A 138 -18.98 -8.09 37.04
N VAL A 139 -17.93 -8.64 36.40
CA VAL A 139 -18.09 -9.91 35.66
C VAL A 139 -17.88 -11.12 36.57
N PHE A 140 -16.82 -11.12 37.37
CA PHE A 140 -16.47 -12.28 38.20
C PHE A 140 -16.96 -12.17 39.64
N GLY A 141 -17.15 -10.97 40.17
CA GLY A 141 -17.43 -10.80 41.61
C GLY A 141 -16.28 -11.28 42.50
N MET A 142 -15.04 -11.22 42.03
CA MET A 142 -13.84 -11.76 42.68
C MET A 142 -12.91 -10.69 43.19
N SER A 143 -12.31 -10.94 44.35
CA SER A 143 -11.16 -10.19 44.85
C SER A 143 -9.89 -10.50 44.02
N VAL A 144 -8.86 -9.67 44.13
CA VAL A 144 -7.52 -9.93 43.54
C VAL A 144 -7.01 -11.30 43.95
N GLN A 145 -7.12 -11.64 45.27
CA GLN A 145 -6.64 -12.92 45.80
C GLN A 145 -7.35 -14.14 45.19
N GLN A 146 -8.64 -14.02 44.94
CA GLN A 146 -9.40 -15.11 44.30
C GLN A 146 -8.99 -15.28 42.83
N VAL A 147 -8.71 -14.18 42.08
CA VAL A 147 -8.18 -14.26 40.73
C VAL A 147 -6.81 -14.92 40.71
N MET A 148 -5.91 -14.59 41.67
CA MET A 148 -4.60 -15.26 41.79
C MET A 148 -4.74 -16.76 42.06
N GLY A 149 -5.69 -17.15 42.89
CA GLY A 149 -6.03 -18.56 43.13
C GLY A 149 -6.51 -19.29 41.87
N LEU A 150 -7.36 -18.61 41.07
CA LEU A 150 -7.85 -19.13 39.78
C LEU A 150 -6.67 -19.36 38.80
N ILE A 151 -5.75 -18.39 38.70
CA ILE A 151 -4.55 -18.48 37.83
C ILE A 151 -3.68 -19.65 38.24
N SER A 152 -3.32 -19.73 39.54
CA SER A 152 -2.47 -20.81 40.05
C SER A 152 -3.08 -22.19 39.82
N HIS A 153 -4.37 -22.32 40.05
CA HIS A 153 -5.08 -23.59 39.83
C HIS A 153 -5.01 -24.06 38.38
N HIS A 154 -5.39 -23.20 37.42
CA HIS A 154 -5.48 -23.60 36.02
C HIS A 154 -4.12 -23.71 35.33
N VAL A 155 -3.15 -22.87 35.67
CA VAL A 155 -1.77 -23.06 35.20
C VAL A 155 -1.18 -24.36 35.76
N GLY A 156 -1.46 -24.68 37.02
CA GLY A 156 -1.06 -25.95 37.64
C GLY A 156 -1.68 -27.17 36.96
N TYR A 157 -2.98 -27.09 36.61
CA TYR A 157 -3.66 -28.13 35.86
C TYR A 157 -3.10 -28.31 34.45
N LEU A 158 -2.88 -27.21 33.71
CA LEU A 158 -2.23 -27.24 32.41
C LEU A 158 -0.82 -27.88 32.51
N LYS A 159 -0.03 -27.46 33.49
CA LYS A 159 1.29 -28.04 33.74
C LYS A 159 1.25 -29.53 33.94
N GLN A 160 0.30 -30.04 34.75
CA GLN A 160 0.13 -31.47 34.99
C GLN A 160 -0.15 -32.24 33.69
N LEU A 161 -1.03 -31.71 32.81
CA LEU A 161 -1.37 -32.35 31.55
C LEU A 161 -0.21 -32.35 30.56
N THR A 162 0.57 -31.29 30.52
CA THR A 162 1.72 -31.13 29.62
C THR A 162 2.92 -31.95 30.10
N ASP A 163 3.18 -32.02 31.41
CA ASP A 163 4.25 -32.84 31.97
C ASP A 163 3.99 -34.36 31.75
N ALA A 164 2.73 -34.77 31.54
CA ALA A 164 2.37 -36.13 31.16
C ALA A 164 2.62 -36.45 29.65
N GLN A 165 3.02 -35.48 28.85
CA GLN A 165 3.30 -35.59 27.41
C GLN A 165 4.69 -35.06 27.03
N PRO A 166 5.77 -35.77 27.44
CA PRO A 166 7.14 -35.30 27.29
C PRO A 166 7.65 -35.25 25.84
N ASP A 167 6.96 -35.89 24.90
CA ASP A 167 7.34 -35.91 23.47
C ASP A 167 7.07 -34.55 22.76
N THR A 168 6.27 -33.68 23.39
CA THR A 168 6.01 -32.33 22.89
C THR A 168 6.79 -31.31 23.72
N ARG A 169 7.51 -30.39 23.06
CA ARG A 169 8.09 -29.22 23.74
C ARG A 169 6.97 -28.19 23.99
N TRP A 170 6.54 -28.10 25.24
CA TRP A 170 5.48 -27.20 25.67
C TRP A 170 6.00 -25.84 26.10
N THR A 171 5.28 -24.80 25.70
CA THR A 171 5.48 -23.43 26.20
C THR A 171 4.15 -22.88 26.69
N LEU A 172 4.08 -22.37 27.91
CA LEU A 172 2.95 -21.59 28.39
C LEU A 172 3.06 -20.17 27.84
N GLN A 173 1.97 -19.67 27.24
CA GLN A 173 1.73 -18.24 27.14
C GLN A 173 0.64 -17.86 28.15
N TYR A 174 0.93 -16.87 29.00
CA TYR A 174 -0.05 -16.34 29.93
C TYR A 174 -0.34 -14.87 29.61
N SER A 175 -1.63 -14.50 29.52
CA SER A 175 -2.07 -13.12 29.36
C SER A 175 -2.93 -12.68 30.56
N PRO A 176 -2.54 -11.63 31.29
CA PRO A 176 -3.46 -10.88 32.13
C PRO A 176 -4.35 -10.04 31.19
N GLU A 177 -5.40 -10.65 30.66
CA GLU A 177 -6.32 -9.98 29.74
C GLU A 177 -6.81 -8.65 30.35
N THR A 178 -7.07 -7.65 29.53
CA THR A 178 -7.34 -6.27 29.97
C THR A 178 -6.15 -5.59 30.68
N PHE A 179 -4.91 -6.03 30.39
CA PHE A 179 -3.69 -5.49 31.00
C PHE A 179 -3.63 -3.97 31.00
N SER A 180 -3.92 -3.34 29.84
CA SER A 180 -3.84 -1.87 29.67
C SER A 180 -4.78 -1.10 30.60
N ALA A 181 -5.78 -1.74 31.19
CA ALA A 181 -6.74 -1.15 32.15
C ALA A 181 -6.59 -1.73 33.58
N THR A 182 -5.57 -2.55 33.81
CA THR A 182 -5.29 -3.19 35.10
C THR A 182 -4.19 -2.44 35.85
N GLU A 183 -4.28 -2.39 37.16
CA GLU A 183 -3.20 -1.86 38.01
C GLU A 183 -1.91 -2.67 37.76
N LEU A 184 -0.78 -1.99 37.60
CA LEU A 184 0.50 -2.65 37.24
C LEU A 184 0.93 -3.70 38.27
N GLU A 185 0.74 -3.41 39.54
CA GLU A 185 1.08 -4.32 40.65
C GLU A 185 0.20 -5.58 40.61
N VAL A 186 -1.09 -5.45 40.24
CA VAL A 186 -2.01 -6.60 40.09
C VAL A 186 -1.62 -7.42 38.86
N SER A 187 -1.29 -6.76 37.75
CA SER A 187 -0.79 -7.43 36.55
C SER A 187 0.51 -8.17 36.81
N LEU A 188 1.44 -7.56 37.50
CA LEU A 188 2.70 -8.20 37.91
C LEU A 188 2.48 -9.41 38.81
N GLN A 189 1.58 -9.29 39.79
CA GLN A 189 1.21 -10.41 40.68
C GLN A 189 0.59 -11.56 39.89
N ALA A 190 -0.29 -11.27 38.92
CA ALA A 190 -0.90 -12.28 38.06
C ALA A 190 0.17 -13.01 37.21
N CYS A 191 1.07 -12.24 36.58
CA CYS A 191 2.16 -12.80 35.80
C CYS A 191 3.10 -13.66 36.66
N HIS A 192 3.53 -13.17 37.82
CA HIS A 192 4.39 -13.96 38.73
C HIS A 192 3.68 -15.22 39.24
N THR A 193 2.37 -15.17 39.49
CA THR A 193 1.60 -16.37 39.85
C THR A 193 1.66 -17.42 38.75
N ALA A 194 1.49 -17.01 37.48
CA ALA A 194 1.58 -17.93 36.34
C ALA A 194 3.03 -18.45 36.15
N ILE A 195 4.04 -17.56 36.17
CA ILE A 195 5.46 -17.89 36.03
C ILE A 195 5.90 -18.92 37.07
N ASN A 196 5.60 -18.67 38.35
CA ASN A 196 5.99 -19.53 39.44
C ASN A 196 5.27 -20.88 39.39
N THR A 197 3.98 -20.90 39.09
CA THR A 197 3.20 -22.13 38.99
C THR A 197 3.67 -23.00 37.82
N TRP A 198 3.97 -22.39 36.67
CA TRP A 198 4.55 -23.07 35.52
C TRP A 198 5.95 -23.61 35.81
N GLY A 199 6.70 -22.91 36.67
CA GLY A 199 8.08 -23.22 37.00
C GLY A 199 9.03 -22.79 35.88
N ALA A 200 8.89 -21.54 35.44
CA ALA A 200 9.76 -20.97 34.41
C ALA A 200 11.24 -20.97 34.86
N GLY A 201 12.11 -21.37 33.95
CA GLY A 201 13.55 -21.50 34.19
C GLY A 201 14.26 -22.06 32.95
N PRO A 202 15.54 -22.48 33.11
CA PRO A 202 16.31 -23.05 32.00
C PRO A 202 15.58 -24.22 31.32
N GLY A 203 15.33 -24.12 30.00
CA GLY A 203 14.64 -25.14 29.22
C GLY A 203 13.12 -25.19 29.41
N ARG A 204 12.55 -24.31 30.22
CA ARG A 204 11.11 -24.14 30.44
C ARG A 204 10.76 -22.65 30.43
N GLU A 205 10.97 -22.01 29.30
CA GLU A 205 10.63 -20.61 29.11
C GLU A 205 9.10 -20.40 29.16
N VAL A 206 8.68 -19.18 29.48
CA VAL A 206 7.29 -18.74 29.48
C VAL A 206 7.13 -17.49 28.65
N ILE A 207 5.99 -17.35 28.00
CA ILE A 207 5.62 -16.13 27.31
C ILE A 207 4.63 -15.36 28.20
N ILE A 208 4.96 -14.13 28.53
CA ILE A 208 4.04 -13.19 29.19
C ILE A 208 3.58 -12.20 28.14
N ASN A 209 2.29 -12.29 27.81
CA ASN A 209 1.70 -11.45 26.77
C ASN A 209 0.82 -10.36 27.41
N LEU A 210 1.13 -9.11 27.11
CA LEU A 210 0.51 -7.92 27.70
C LEU A 210 -0.37 -7.21 26.63
N PRO A 211 -1.69 -7.49 26.60
CA PRO A 211 -2.56 -6.96 25.57
C PRO A 211 -3.11 -5.57 25.89
N THR A 212 -3.25 -4.72 24.88
CA THR A 212 -4.27 -3.68 24.92
C THR A 212 -5.59 -4.29 24.43
N THR A 213 -6.23 -5.08 25.28
CA THR A 213 -7.53 -5.71 24.95
C THR A 213 -8.53 -4.70 24.44
N VAL A 214 -8.51 -3.48 24.98
CA VAL A 214 -9.05 -2.26 24.42
C VAL A 214 -7.96 -1.19 24.51
N GLU A 215 -7.72 -0.49 23.43
CA GLU A 215 -6.77 0.61 23.38
C GLU A 215 -7.40 1.84 24.06
N ASN A 216 -7.23 1.99 25.36
CA ASN A 216 -7.89 3.02 26.17
C ASN A 216 -6.97 4.18 26.61
N ALA A 217 -5.67 4.11 26.32
CA ALA A 217 -4.69 5.15 26.60
C ALA A 217 -3.86 5.50 25.35
N THR A 218 -3.04 6.52 25.41
CA THR A 218 -2.09 6.87 24.35
C THR A 218 -0.93 5.87 24.30
N ALA A 219 -0.30 5.71 23.13
CA ALA A 219 0.78 4.73 22.91
C ALA A 219 1.98 4.90 23.87
N ASN A 220 2.30 6.15 24.27
CA ASN A 220 3.37 6.41 25.24
C ASN A 220 3.04 5.89 26.66
N VAL A 221 1.76 5.91 27.07
CA VAL A 221 1.34 5.32 28.35
C VAL A 221 1.51 3.81 28.30
N PHE A 222 1.15 3.17 27.19
CA PHE A 222 1.39 1.72 27.00
C PHE A 222 2.89 1.39 27.04
N ALA A 223 3.72 2.18 26.37
CA ALA A 223 5.18 2.00 26.47
C ALA A 223 5.72 2.11 27.89
N ASP A 224 5.25 3.08 28.67
CA ASP A 224 5.60 3.21 30.09
C ASP A 224 5.17 1.96 30.89
N GLN A 225 3.97 1.41 30.62
CA GLN A 225 3.51 0.15 31.23
C GLN A 225 4.42 -1.03 30.87
N ILE A 226 4.82 -1.15 29.61
CA ILE A 226 5.70 -2.22 29.13
C ILE A 226 7.11 -2.09 29.75
N GLU A 227 7.70 -0.89 29.79
CA GLU A 227 9.00 -0.70 30.40
C GLU A 227 8.96 -0.99 31.90
N TRP A 228 7.87 -0.59 32.58
CA TRP A 228 7.69 -0.91 33.99
C TRP A 228 7.62 -2.43 34.19
N MET A 229 6.83 -3.15 33.42
CA MET A 229 6.74 -4.62 33.48
C MET A 229 8.06 -5.29 33.13
N HIS A 230 8.74 -4.83 32.07
CA HIS A 230 10.07 -5.32 31.68
C HIS A 230 11.09 -5.28 32.83
N ARG A 231 11.04 -4.22 33.64
CA ARG A 231 11.96 -4.04 34.79
C ARG A 231 11.59 -4.88 36.01
N HIS A 232 10.32 -5.29 36.17
CA HIS A 232 9.83 -5.95 37.38
C HIS A 232 9.51 -7.44 37.20
N LEU A 233 9.39 -7.93 35.98
CA LEU A 233 9.22 -9.36 35.72
C LEU A 233 10.49 -10.14 36.01
N VAL A 234 10.40 -11.21 36.84
CA VAL A 234 11.53 -12.08 37.20
C VAL A 234 11.13 -13.55 37.16
N PRO A 235 12.02 -14.47 36.70
CA PRO A 235 13.35 -14.20 36.13
C PRO A 235 13.23 -13.75 34.64
N ARG A 236 13.73 -12.54 34.33
CA ARG A 236 13.49 -11.91 33.01
C ARG A 236 14.10 -12.69 31.84
N GLU A 237 15.23 -13.35 32.06
CA GLU A 237 15.96 -14.14 31.06
C GLU A 237 15.24 -15.41 30.59
N HIS A 238 14.22 -15.85 31.33
CA HIS A 238 13.38 -17.00 30.95
C HIS A 238 11.97 -16.60 30.52
N ILE A 239 11.75 -15.30 30.30
CA ILE A 239 10.46 -14.73 29.91
C ILE A 239 10.59 -14.10 28.53
N VAL A 240 9.75 -14.53 27.58
CA VAL A 240 9.49 -13.80 26.35
C VAL A 240 8.39 -12.78 26.66
N LEU A 241 8.73 -11.49 26.67
CA LEU A 241 7.77 -10.42 26.87
C LEU A 241 7.08 -10.09 25.54
N SER A 242 5.83 -10.45 25.44
CA SER A 242 4.99 -10.26 24.25
C SER A 242 3.99 -9.14 24.44
N VAL A 243 3.63 -8.49 23.34
CA VAL A 243 2.56 -7.49 23.31
C VAL A 243 1.54 -7.84 22.22
N HIS A 244 0.26 -7.54 22.51
CA HIS A 244 -0.87 -7.78 21.61
C HIS A 244 -1.73 -6.50 21.54
N PRO A 245 -1.32 -5.50 20.75
CA PRO A 245 -2.09 -4.27 20.65
C PRO A 245 -3.30 -4.42 19.73
N HIS A 246 -4.47 -3.94 20.20
CA HIS A 246 -5.60 -3.60 19.36
C HIS A 246 -5.51 -2.15 18.87
N ASN A 247 -6.37 -1.77 17.93
CA ASN A 247 -6.27 -0.51 17.19
C ASN A 247 -7.50 0.40 17.41
N ASP A 248 -8.13 0.36 18.59
CA ASP A 248 -9.37 1.10 18.88
C ASP A 248 -9.23 2.62 18.75
N ARG A 249 -8.03 3.15 18.96
CA ARG A 249 -7.70 4.59 18.85
C ARG A 249 -6.97 4.93 17.53
N GLY A 250 -6.69 3.93 16.68
CA GLY A 250 -5.89 4.10 15.46
C GLY A 250 -4.38 4.24 15.74
N THR A 251 -3.89 3.82 16.91
CA THR A 251 -2.47 3.93 17.29
C THR A 251 -1.80 2.59 17.58
N GLY A 252 -2.40 1.48 17.17
CA GLY A 252 -1.90 0.13 17.43
C GLY A 252 -0.47 -0.11 16.93
N VAL A 253 -0.13 0.38 15.73
CA VAL A 253 1.25 0.29 15.18
C VAL A 253 2.22 1.08 16.04
N ALA A 254 1.90 2.33 16.39
CA ALA A 254 2.76 3.14 17.26
C ALA A 254 2.91 2.54 18.66
N ALA A 255 1.84 1.94 19.20
CA ALA A 255 1.89 1.25 20.48
C ALA A 255 2.86 0.05 20.44
N ALA A 256 2.87 -0.73 19.33
CA ALA A 256 3.80 -1.83 19.14
C ALA A 256 5.25 -1.36 18.99
N GLU A 257 5.51 -0.32 18.19
CA GLU A 257 6.86 0.27 18.03
C GLU A 257 7.41 0.74 19.38
N PHE A 258 6.62 1.49 20.13
CA PHE A 258 7.05 1.99 21.44
C PHE A 258 7.20 0.86 22.46
N ALA A 259 6.38 -0.19 22.39
CA ALA A 259 6.53 -1.37 23.25
C ALA A 259 7.85 -2.12 22.95
N MET A 260 8.26 -2.25 21.68
CA MET A 260 9.57 -2.81 21.33
C MET A 260 10.71 -1.94 21.89
N MET A 261 10.63 -0.62 21.78
CA MET A 261 11.59 0.30 22.40
C MET A 261 11.59 0.14 23.93
N ALA A 262 10.45 -0.16 24.54
CA ALA A 262 10.27 -0.36 25.97
C ALA A 262 10.73 -1.74 26.49
N GLY A 263 11.11 -2.67 25.61
CA GLY A 263 11.70 -3.96 25.98
C GLY A 263 10.82 -5.18 25.69
N ALA A 264 9.78 -5.05 24.85
CA ALA A 264 9.05 -6.20 24.34
C ALA A 264 9.93 -7.01 23.37
N ASP A 265 9.90 -8.34 23.51
CA ASP A 265 10.66 -9.28 22.69
C ASP A 265 9.84 -9.78 21.48
N ARG A 266 8.51 -9.75 21.61
CA ARG A 266 7.58 -10.33 20.63
C ARG A 266 6.36 -9.44 20.41
N VAL A 267 5.84 -9.45 19.18
CA VAL A 267 4.61 -8.77 18.80
C VAL A 267 3.63 -9.77 18.19
N GLU A 268 2.39 -9.73 18.66
CA GLU A 268 1.26 -10.46 18.11
C GLU A 268 0.36 -9.53 17.30
N GLY A 269 -0.09 -9.97 16.14
CA GLY A 269 -0.99 -9.18 15.31
C GLY A 269 -1.47 -9.93 14.08
N CYS A 270 -2.12 -9.22 13.17
CA CYS A 270 -2.68 -9.79 11.95
C CYS A 270 -2.18 -9.04 10.72
N LEU A 271 -2.20 -9.73 9.57
CA LEU A 271 -2.00 -9.10 8.27
C LEU A 271 -3.07 -8.02 8.06
N PHE A 272 -2.64 -6.85 7.62
CA PHE A 272 -3.50 -5.69 7.34
C PHE A 272 -4.37 -5.23 8.53
N GLY A 273 -4.01 -5.63 9.75
CA GLY A 273 -4.69 -5.19 10.96
C GLY A 273 -6.08 -5.79 11.19
N ASN A 274 -6.38 -6.94 10.59
CA ASN A 274 -7.67 -7.60 10.82
C ASN A 274 -7.84 -8.03 12.29
N GLY A 275 -9.08 -8.06 12.81
CA GLY A 275 -9.38 -8.52 14.16
C GLY A 275 -10.60 -7.85 14.79
N GLU A 276 -10.78 -8.10 16.06
CA GLU A 276 -11.91 -7.59 16.85
C GLU A 276 -12.03 -6.05 16.79
N ARG A 277 -13.25 -5.56 16.71
CA ARG A 277 -13.61 -4.12 16.68
C ARG A 277 -12.92 -3.35 15.56
N CYS A 278 -11.83 -2.60 15.87
CA CYS A 278 -11.02 -1.85 14.90
C CYS A 278 -9.80 -2.65 14.41
N GLY A 279 -9.67 -3.91 14.84
CA GLY A 279 -8.59 -4.81 14.47
C GLY A 279 -7.43 -4.86 15.45
N ASN A 280 -6.48 -5.71 15.12
CA ASN A 280 -5.19 -5.88 15.81
C ASN A 280 -4.15 -4.90 15.24
N VAL A 281 -2.96 -4.89 15.84
CA VAL A 281 -1.82 -4.25 15.20
C VAL A 281 -1.59 -4.86 13.82
N ASP A 282 -1.41 -3.98 12.84
CA ASP A 282 -1.11 -4.35 11.47
C ASP A 282 0.37 -4.73 11.33
N ILE A 283 0.64 -6.03 11.20
CA ILE A 283 2.01 -6.55 11.07
C ILE A 283 2.65 -6.12 9.74
N VAL A 284 1.89 -5.98 8.66
CA VAL A 284 2.44 -5.52 7.38
C VAL A 284 3.02 -4.12 7.52
N THR A 285 2.23 -3.20 8.07
CA THR A 285 2.70 -1.83 8.31
C THR A 285 3.87 -1.80 9.28
N LEU A 286 3.80 -2.54 10.40
CA LEU A 286 4.86 -2.54 11.41
C LEU A 286 6.18 -3.11 10.86
N ALA A 287 6.13 -4.21 10.11
CA ALA A 287 7.30 -4.82 9.49
C ALA A 287 7.96 -3.90 8.44
N LEU A 288 7.15 -3.22 7.62
CA LEU A 288 7.66 -2.30 6.61
C LEU A 288 8.16 -0.98 7.21
N ASN A 289 7.61 -0.54 8.35
CA ASN A 289 8.20 0.55 9.14
C ASN A 289 9.62 0.19 9.62
N LEU A 290 9.86 -1.04 10.08
CA LEU A 290 11.21 -1.50 10.43
C LEU A 290 12.12 -1.53 9.20
N TYR A 291 11.62 -2.08 8.07
CA TYR A 291 12.37 -2.17 6.82
C TYR A 291 12.86 -0.81 6.35
N THR A 292 11.99 0.21 6.37
CA THR A 292 12.34 1.58 5.96
C THR A 292 13.28 2.30 6.95
N GLN A 293 13.52 1.72 8.12
CA GLN A 293 14.54 2.16 9.07
C GLN A 293 15.84 1.33 9.00
N GLY A 294 15.98 0.47 7.97
CA GLY A 294 17.16 -0.36 7.77
C GLY A 294 17.19 -1.61 8.66
N VAL A 295 16.08 -1.99 9.27
CA VAL A 295 15.95 -3.21 10.08
C VAL A 295 15.19 -4.27 9.28
N HIS A 296 15.87 -5.36 8.89
CA HIS A 296 15.22 -6.46 8.18
C HIS A 296 14.14 -7.11 9.05
N PRO A 297 12.86 -7.11 8.65
CA PRO A 297 11.77 -7.60 9.50
C PRO A 297 11.74 -9.13 9.65
N GLN A 298 12.52 -9.88 8.87
CA GLN A 298 12.49 -11.36 8.77
C GLN A 298 11.14 -11.90 8.28
N LEU A 299 10.32 -11.04 7.69
CA LEU A 299 9.10 -11.37 6.96
C LEU A 299 9.25 -10.88 5.52
N ASP A 300 8.75 -11.67 4.57
CA ASP A 300 8.85 -11.40 3.15
C ASP A 300 7.55 -10.82 2.59
N PHE A 301 7.58 -9.53 2.27
CA PHE A 301 6.51 -8.80 1.58
C PHE A 301 6.93 -8.34 0.18
N SER A 302 7.91 -8.99 -0.44
CA SER A 302 8.41 -8.64 -1.78
C SER A 302 7.37 -8.79 -2.91
N ASP A 303 6.26 -9.50 -2.66
CA ASP A 303 5.04 -9.48 -3.48
C ASP A 303 3.83 -9.15 -2.59
N ILE A 304 3.72 -7.88 -2.22
CA ILE A 304 2.66 -7.42 -1.31
C ILE A 304 1.26 -7.60 -1.90
N ASN A 305 1.13 -7.58 -3.24
CA ASN A 305 -0.15 -7.78 -3.91
C ASN A 305 -0.63 -9.24 -3.80
N ALA A 306 0.27 -10.21 -3.85
CA ALA A 306 -0.08 -11.61 -3.61
C ALA A 306 -0.52 -11.83 -2.17
N VAL A 307 0.19 -11.25 -1.20
CA VAL A 307 -0.18 -11.32 0.23
C VAL A 307 -1.57 -10.69 0.47
N ALA A 308 -1.82 -9.50 -0.08
CA ALA A 308 -3.11 -8.81 0.04
C ALA A 308 -4.25 -9.67 -0.54
N ARG A 309 -4.08 -10.21 -1.74
CA ARG A 309 -5.07 -11.08 -2.39
C ARG A 309 -5.42 -12.29 -1.55
N VAL A 310 -4.43 -13.02 -1.02
CA VAL A 310 -4.69 -14.20 -0.16
C VAL A 310 -5.42 -13.80 1.11
N ALA A 311 -5.04 -12.69 1.75
CA ALA A 311 -5.73 -12.18 2.93
C ALA A 311 -7.19 -11.81 2.61
N GLU A 312 -7.45 -11.10 1.52
CA GLU A 312 -8.80 -10.71 1.07
C GLU A 312 -9.67 -11.93 0.73
N GLU A 313 -9.13 -12.91 0.00
CA GLU A 313 -9.83 -14.16 -0.34
C GLU A 313 -10.20 -14.97 0.91
N CYS A 314 -9.30 -15.02 1.91
CA CYS A 314 -9.53 -15.77 3.13
C CYS A 314 -10.50 -15.07 4.10
N THR A 315 -10.41 -13.75 4.22
CA THR A 315 -11.20 -12.95 5.17
C THR A 315 -12.49 -12.38 4.58
N SER A 316 -12.57 -12.25 3.24
CA SER A 316 -13.61 -11.51 2.52
C SER A 316 -13.65 -10.01 2.91
N ILE A 317 -12.55 -9.47 3.39
CA ILE A 317 -12.38 -8.06 3.74
C ILE A 317 -11.32 -7.45 2.80
N PRO A 318 -11.66 -6.43 1.98
CA PRO A 318 -10.70 -5.80 1.10
C PRO A 318 -9.68 -4.96 1.88
N VAL A 319 -8.44 -4.95 1.40
CA VAL A 319 -7.40 -4.05 1.91
C VAL A 319 -7.78 -2.61 1.52
N HIS A 320 -7.73 -1.70 2.48
CA HIS A 320 -8.13 -0.32 2.23
C HIS A 320 -7.23 0.33 1.17
N PRO A 321 -7.78 1.05 0.16
CA PRO A 321 -6.96 1.64 -0.92
C PRO A 321 -5.86 2.61 -0.45
N ARG A 322 -5.94 3.13 0.77
CA ARG A 322 -4.92 3.97 1.42
C ARG A 322 -4.24 3.26 2.59
N HIS A 323 -4.27 1.92 2.61
CA HIS A 323 -3.53 1.15 3.60
C HIS A 323 -2.02 1.42 3.44
N PRO A 324 -1.27 1.72 4.51
CA PRO A 324 0.17 1.97 4.40
C PRO A 324 0.89 0.86 3.61
N TYR A 325 1.74 1.25 2.66
CA TYR A 325 2.52 0.38 1.77
C TYR A 325 1.70 -0.53 0.83
N ALA A 326 0.53 -1.02 1.23
CA ALA A 326 -0.22 -2.05 0.51
C ALA A 326 -1.35 -1.50 -0.36
N GLY A 327 -1.96 -0.38 0.00
CA GLY A 327 -3.12 0.17 -0.69
C GLY A 327 -2.82 0.61 -2.13
N ASP A 328 -3.81 0.54 -3.02
CA ASP A 328 -3.65 0.89 -4.44
C ASP A 328 -3.27 2.37 -4.67
N LEU A 329 -3.59 3.25 -3.71
CA LEU A 329 -3.38 4.69 -3.84
C LEU A 329 -2.11 5.20 -3.14
N VAL A 330 -1.36 4.33 -2.42
CA VAL A 330 -0.27 4.80 -1.55
C VAL A 330 0.96 5.29 -2.30
N PHE A 331 1.16 4.81 -3.53
CA PHE A 331 2.23 5.27 -4.40
C PHE A 331 1.74 6.27 -5.47
N THR A 332 0.48 6.70 -5.41
CA THR A 332 -0.13 7.58 -6.39
C THR A 332 0.12 9.04 -6.05
N ALA A 333 0.63 9.81 -7.01
CA ALA A 333 0.77 11.24 -6.91
C ALA A 333 -0.13 11.94 -7.94
N PHE A 334 -1.07 12.77 -7.49
CA PHE A 334 -1.98 13.53 -8.36
C PHE A 334 -1.46 14.94 -8.67
N SER A 335 -0.72 15.55 -7.74
CA SER A 335 -0.12 16.87 -7.94
C SER A 335 1.03 16.82 -8.95
N GLY A 336 1.01 17.67 -9.97
CA GLY A 336 2.05 17.71 -10.99
C GLY A 336 3.45 18.08 -10.46
N SER A 337 3.53 18.85 -9.38
CA SER A 337 4.82 19.14 -8.72
C SER A 337 5.39 17.91 -8.04
N HIS A 338 4.53 17.07 -7.43
CA HIS A 338 4.96 15.81 -6.81
C HIS A 338 5.42 14.82 -7.88
N GLN A 339 4.67 14.67 -8.97
CA GLN A 339 5.03 13.79 -10.09
C GLN A 339 6.37 14.19 -10.71
N ASP A 340 6.62 15.49 -10.93
CA ASP A 340 7.89 15.99 -11.45
C ASP A 340 9.07 15.71 -10.48
N ALA A 341 8.83 15.89 -9.17
CA ALA A 341 9.84 15.59 -8.16
C ALA A 341 10.17 14.09 -8.08
N ILE A 342 9.14 13.22 -8.13
CA ILE A 342 9.34 11.76 -8.14
C ILE A 342 10.11 11.33 -9.39
N LYS A 343 9.73 11.82 -10.58
CA LYS A 343 10.46 11.55 -11.85
C LYS A 343 11.94 11.93 -11.74
N LYS A 344 12.23 13.12 -11.20
CA LYS A 344 13.61 13.59 -11.00
C LYS A 344 14.34 12.75 -9.95
N GLY A 345 13.64 12.36 -8.87
CA GLY A 345 14.16 11.48 -7.83
C GLY A 345 14.61 10.15 -8.41
N PHE A 346 13.75 9.44 -9.15
CA PHE A 346 14.13 8.19 -9.83
C PHE A 346 15.31 8.34 -10.80
N ALA A 347 15.34 9.45 -11.57
CA ALA A 347 16.43 9.69 -12.50
C ALA A 347 17.78 9.98 -11.81
N ALA A 348 17.76 10.45 -10.57
CA ALA A 348 18.94 10.79 -9.79
C ALA A 348 19.33 9.70 -8.78
N GLN A 349 18.45 8.73 -8.49
CA GLN A 349 18.68 7.68 -7.51
C GLN A 349 19.91 6.83 -7.88
N ASP A 350 20.89 6.80 -7.00
CA ASP A 350 22.00 5.84 -7.10
C ASP A 350 21.47 4.43 -6.77
N PRO A 351 21.60 3.45 -7.68
CA PRO A 351 21.16 2.07 -7.41
C PRO A 351 21.80 1.42 -6.19
N ASN A 352 22.94 1.90 -5.74
CA ASN A 352 23.66 1.41 -4.56
C ASN A 352 23.62 2.40 -3.38
N GLY A 353 22.92 3.51 -3.53
CA GLY A 353 22.77 4.55 -2.51
C GLY A 353 21.59 4.34 -1.59
N LEU A 354 21.47 5.20 -0.59
CA LEU A 354 20.27 5.26 0.24
C LEU A 354 19.08 5.74 -0.59
N TRP A 355 17.88 5.31 -0.21
CA TRP A 355 16.64 5.72 -0.88
C TRP A 355 16.34 7.19 -0.59
N GLU A 356 16.29 8.01 -1.65
CA GLU A 356 16.08 9.47 -1.55
C GLU A 356 14.99 10.00 -2.52
N VAL A 357 14.17 9.10 -3.10
CA VAL A 357 13.11 9.53 -4.01
C VAL A 357 12.04 10.31 -3.24
N PRO A 358 11.79 11.59 -3.59
CA PRO A 358 10.81 12.42 -2.90
C PRO A 358 9.41 11.80 -2.89
N TYR A 359 8.68 11.99 -1.78
CA TYR A 359 7.29 11.54 -1.59
C TYR A 359 7.07 10.02 -1.53
N LEU A 360 8.09 9.19 -1.75
CA LEU A 360 7.99 7.74 -1.64
C LEU A 360 8.79 7.25 -0.42
N PRO A 361 8.11 6.76 0.62
CA PRO A 361 8.78 6.31 1.85
C PRO A 361 9.56 5.01 1.68
N ILE A 362 9.30 4.27 0.60
CA ILE A 362 9.93 3.00 0.25
C ILE A 362 10.03 2.90 -1.27
N ASP A 363 11.00 2.13 -1.78
CA ASP A 363 11.04 1.75 -3.18
C ASP A 363 9.87 0.79 -3.49
N PRO A 364 8.95 1.14 -4.40
CA PRO A 364 7.89 0.23 -4.80
C PRO A 364 8.39 -1.13 -5.32
N ALA A 365 9.58 -1.18 -5.91
CA ALA A 365 10.19 -2.41 -6.42
C ALA A 365 10.46 -3.44 -5.30
N ASP A 366 10.77 -3.00 -4.08
CA ASP A 366 10.98 -3.86 -2.92
C ASP A 366 9.69 -4.62 -2.51
N LEU A 367 8.53 -4.14 -2.96
CA LEU A 367 7.21 -4.71 -2.68
C LEU A 367 6.60 -5.44 -3.89
N GLY A 368 7.41 -5.68 -4.95
CA GLY A 368 6.94 -6.27 -6.21
C GLY A 368 6.02 -5.35 -7.01
N ARG A 369 6.07 -4.02 -6.73
CA ARG A 369 5.33 -3.00 -7.45
C ARG A 369 6.25 -2.20 -8.35
N THR A 370 5.67 -1.59 -9.38
CA THR A 370 6.38 -0.66 -10.23
C THR A 370 5.77 0.72 -10.07
N TYR A 371 6.59 1.76 -10.17
CA TYR A 371 6.08 3.14 -10.18
C TYR A 371 5.09 3.38 -11.34
N ASP A 372 5.13 2.55 -12.35
CA ASP A 372 4.37 2.62 -13.60
C ASP A 372 2.86 2.47 -13.42
N SER A 373 2.44 1.68 -12.45
CA SER A 373 1.03 1.49 -12.10
C SER A 373 0.46 2.65 -11.27
N VAL A 374 1.26 3.69 -11.00
CA VAL A 374 1.04 4.66 -9.93
C VAL A 374 0.66 6.06 -10.46
N ILE A 375 0.95 6.38 -11.72
CA ILE A 375 0.57 7.69 -12.26
C ILE A 375 -0.88 7.64 -12.75
N ARG A 376 -1.78 8.22 -11.96
CA ARG A 376 -3.17 8.47 -12.32
C ARG A 376 -3.34 9.94 -12.70
N VAL A 377 -4.13 10.21 -13.71
CA VAL A 377 -4.44 11.57 -14.16
C VAL A 377 -5.88 11.90 -13.84
N ASN A 378 -6.08 12.97 -13.09
CA ASN A 378 -7.39 13.55 -12.82
C ASN A 378 -7.33 15.09 -12.96
N SER A 379 -8.40 15.80 -12.64
CA SER A 379 -8.46 17.27 -12.72
C SER A 379 -7.38 18.02 -11.90
N GLN A 380 -6.77 17.35 -10.91
CA GLN A 380 -5.67 17.90 -10.09
C GLN A 380 -4.29 17.54 -10.62
N SER A 381 -4.21 16.71 -11.67
CA SER A 381 -2.94 16.28 -12.25
C SER A 381 -2.36 17.38 -13.13
N GLY A 382 -1.15 17.81 -12.82
CA GLY A 382 -0.48 18.85 -13.61
C GLY A 382 0.15 18.30 -14.89
N LYS A 383 0.67 19.24 -15.72
CA LYS A 383 1.33 18.98 -17.00
C LYS A 383 2.44 17.92 -16.97
N GLY A 384 3.12 17.73 -15.83
CA GLY A 384 4.21 16.77 -15.69
C GLY A 384 3.75 15.31 -15.77
N GLY A 385 2.62 14.97 -15.17
CA GLY A 385 2.08 13.60 -15.19
C GLY A 385 1.59 13.18 -16.57
N ILE A 386 0.89 14.07 -17.28
CA ILE A 386 0.40 13.83 -18.63
C ILE A 386 1.56 13.62 -19.61
N ALA A 387 2.57 14.50 -19.53
CA ALA A 387 3.76 14.42 -20.39
C ALA A 387 4.54 13.13 -20.15
N PHE A 388 4.68 12.72 -18.89
CA PHE A 388 5.38 11.50 -18.53
C PHE A 388 4.67 10.24 -19.07
N LEU A 389 3.34 10.16 -18.97
CA LEU A 389 2.58 9.03 -19.51
C LEU A 389 2.77 8.89 -21.02
N LEU A 390 2.65 9.98 -21.78
CA LEU A 390 2.84 9.96 -23.24
C LEU A 390 4.28 9.63 -23.64
N GLU A 391 5.27 10.17 -22.92
CA GLU A 391 6.68 9.87 -23.17
C GLU A 391 6.96 8.38 -22.99
N ARG A 392 6.45 7.82 -21.92
CA ARG A 392 6.74 6.46 -21.51
C ARG A 392 5.96 5.41 -22.30
N GLU A 393 4.63 5.58 -22.44
CA GLU A 393 3.78 4.58 -23.08
C GLU A 393 3.80 4.65 -24.60
N ARG A 394 4.11 5.84 -25.17
CA ARG A 394 4.03 6.10 -26.59
C ARG A 394 5.31 6.70 -27.19
N GLY A 395 6.33 6.94 -26.39
CA GLY A 395 7.59 7.58 -26.84
C GLY A 395 7.43 9.04 -27.28
N VAL A 396 6.32 9.70 -26.90
CA VAL A 396 6.03 11.08 -27.31
C VAL A 396 6.60 12.06 -26.30
N VAL A 397 7.74 12.67 -26.64
CA VAL A 397 8.37 13.74 -25.85
C VAL A 397 7.89 15.08 -26.36
N MET A 398 7.06 15.77 -25.58
CA MET A 398 6.50 17.07 -25.94
C MET A 398 7.41 18.23 -25.51
N PRO A 399 7.61 19.28 -26.37
CA PRO A 399 8.19 20.55 -25.95
C PRO A 399 7.42 21.18 -24.78
N ARG A 400 8.12 21.93 -23.92
CA ARG A 400 7.52 22.50 -22.68
C ARG A 400 6.23 23.30 -22.92
N ARG A 401 6.20 24.10 -23.98
CA ARG A 401 5.01 24.90 -24.34
C ARG A 401 3.83 24.02 -24.77
N MET A 402 4.10 22.94 -25.51
CA MET A 402 3.10 21.95 -25.89
C MET A 402 2.55 21.18 -24.68
N GLN A 403 3.41 20.84 -23.69
CA GLN A 403 2.97 20.23 -22.44
C GLN A 403 1.93 21.11 -21.70
N VAL A 404 2.15 22.42 -21.68
CA VAL A 404 1.22 23.39 -21.08
C VAL A 404 -0.10 23.43 -21.85
N GLU A 405 -0.04 23.48 -23.18
CA GLU A 405 -1.24 23.49 -24.04
C GLU A 405 -2.05 22.21 -23.87
N PHE A 406 -1.41 21.04 -23.95
CA PHE A 406 -2.08 19.76 -23.84
C PHE A 406 -2.64 19.50 -22.44
N SER A 407 -1.95 19.93 -21.41
CA SER A 407 -2.48 19.86 -20.03
C SER A 407 -3.82 20.59 -19.89
N ALA A 408 -3.97 21.76 -20.52
CA ALA A 408 -5.24 22.47 -20.51
C ALA A 408 -6.35 21.76 -21.30
N VAL A 409 -6.01 20.99 -22.34
CA VAL A 409 -6.94 20.15 -23.08
C VAL A 409 -7.44 19.00 -22.21
N VAL A 410 -6.52 18.27 -21.56
CA VAL A 410 -6.84 17.16 -20.66
C VAL A 410 -7.66 17.66 -19.48
N GLN A 411 -7.30 18.79 -18.89
CA GLN A 411 -8.02 19.38 -17.75
C GLN A 411 -9.50 19.67 -18.10
N ARG A 412 -9.76 20.27 -19.25
CA ARG A 412 -11.15 20.52 -19.68
C ARG A 412 -11.94 19.22 -19.83
N GLN A 413 -11.32 18.15 -20.31
CA GLN A 413 -11.98 16.85 -20.46
C GLN A 413 -12.28 16.21 -19.10
N THR A 414 -11.33 16.25 -18.15
CA THR A 414 -11.50 15.68 -16.80
C THR A 414 -12.51 16.49 -15.98
N ASP A 415 -12.51 17.82 -16.11
CA ASP A 415 -13.47 18.68 -15.43
C ASP A 415 -14.91 18.43 -15.94
N ALA A 416 -15.06 18.10 -17.24
CA ALA A 416 -16.36 17.80 -17.85
C ALA A 416 -16.87 16.39 -17.51
N SER A 417 -15.97 15.41 -17.30
CA SER A 417 -16.33 14.01 -17.02
C SER A 417 -16.41 13.68 -15.53
N GLU A 418 -15.76 14.49 -14.66
CA GLU A 418 -15.59 14.26 -13.22
C GLU A 418 -14.91 12.90 -12.90
N THR A 419 -14.21 12.30 -13.86
CA THR A 419 -13.58 10.98 -13.74
C THR A 419 -12.07 11.04 -13.97
N GLU A 420 -11.36 10.01 -13.50
CA GLU A 420 -9.97 9.78 -13.87
C GLU A 420 -9.88 9.39 -15.36
N ILE A 421 -8.81 9.86 -16.03
CA ILE A 421 -8.49 9.49 -17.40
C ILE A 421 -7.29 8.54 -17.38
N ASN A 422 -7.40 7.41 -18.07
CA ASN A 422 -6.30 6.46 -18.22
C ASN A 422 -5.36 6.81 -19.39
N GLY A 423 -4.25 6.08 -19.54
CA GLY A 423 -3.26 6.34 -20.60
C GLY A 423 -3.81 6.22 -22.00
N GLU A 424 -4.74 5.29 -22.26
CA GLU A 424 -5.38 5.12 -23.57
C GLU A 424 -6.29 6.32 -23.92
N ASP A 425 -7.04 6.82 -22.95
CA ASP A 425 -7.89 8.01 -23.14
C ASP A 425 -7.05 9.26 -23.40
N ILE A 426 -5.92 9.41 -22.70
CA ILE A 426 -4.95 10.50 -22.91
C ILE A 426 -4.37 10.40 -24.33
N TRP A 427 -4.01 9.19 -24.76
CA TRP A 427 -3.51 8.96 -26.11
C TRP A 427 -4.56 9.26 -27.18
N ALA A 428 -5.80 8.83 -26.96
CA ALA A 428 -6.92 9.16 -27.85
C ALA A 428 -7.13 10.67 -27.96
N LEU A 429 -7.10 11.38 -26.84
CA LEU A 429 -7.22 12.84 -26.79
C LEU A 429 -6.03 13.55 -27.44
N PHE A 430 -4.81 13.04 -27.27
CA PHE A 430 -3.62 13.54 -27.94
C PHE A 430 -3.73 13.41 -29.46
N ARG A 431 -4.14 12.23 -29.96
CA ARG A 431 -4.36 11.99 -31.39
C ARG A 431 -5.41 12.93 -31.97
N GLN A 432 -6.54 13.06 -31.29
CA GLN A 432 -7.62 13.96 -31.71
C GLN A 432 -7.17 15.41 -31.76
N THR A 433 -6.29 15.81 -30.84
CA THR A 433 -5.83 17.19 -30.74
C THR A 433 -4.73 17.52 -31.74
N TYR A 434 -3.74 16.64 -31.95
CA TYR A 434 -2.51 16.97 -32.63
C TYR A 434 -2.20 16.16 -33.91
N LEU A 435 -2.82 14.98 -34.12
CA LEU A 435 -2.59 14.16 -35.31
C LEU A 435 -3.75 14.39 -36.30
N ARG A 436 -3.91 15.63 -36.76
CA ARG A 436 -4.98 16.08 -37.63
C ARG A 436 -4.60 16.00 -39.13
N GLY A 437 -5.56 15.69 -39.99
CA GLY A 437 -5.36 15.64 -41.44
C GLY A 437 -4.78 14.33 -41.98
N SER A 438 -4.51 13.31 -41.12
CA SER A 438 -3.87 12.05 -41.55
C SER A 438 -4.69 10.79 -41.29
N ASN A 439 -5.79 10.85 -40.54
CA ASN A 439 -6.48 9.66 -40.02
C ASN A 439 -8.00 9.63 -40.26
N GLY A 440 -8.49 10.17 -41.38
CA GLY A 440 -9.89 10.09 -41.74
C GLY A 440 -10.85 10.92 -40.87
N ALA A 441 -10.33 11.86 -40.08
CA ALA A 441 -11.15 12.90 -39.47
C ALA A 441 -11.57 13.89 -40.58
N SER A 442 -12.76 14.46 -40.50
CA SER A 442 -13.25 15.49 -41.41
C SER A 442 -12.50 16.82 -41.17
N ASP A 443 -11.23 16.82 -41.47
CA ASP A 443 -10.37 18.01 -41.38
C ASP A 443 -10.45 18.84 -42.64
N ALA A 444 -10.22 20.15 -42.55
CA ALA A 444 -10.25 21.05 -43.70
C ALA A 444 -9.19 20.68 -44.75
N ILE A 445 -8.03 20.16 -44.30
CA ILE A 445 -6.93 19.70 -45.16
C ILE A 445 -6.59 18.25 -44.79
N GLU A 446 -6.74 17.33 -45.76
CA GLU A 446 -6.40 15.91 -45.62
C GLU A 446 -5.20 15.56 -46.49
N TYR A 447 -4.22 14.87 -45.96
CA TYR A 447 -3.00 14.42 -46.63
C TYR A 447 -3.22 13.01 -47.25
N HIS A 448 -2.87 12.87 -48.53
CA HIS A 448 -2.93 11.59 -49.24
C HIS A 448 -1.52 11.12 -49.70
N GLY A 449 -0.62 12.06 -50.01
CA GLY A 449 0.73 11.70 -50.46
C GLY A 449 1.57 12.93 -50.87
N HIS A 450 2.80 12.67 -51.23
CA HIS A 450 3.70 13.71 -51.78
C HIS A 450 4.76 13.12 -52.70
N THR A 451 5.30 13.96 -53.55
CA THR A 451 6.50 13.68 -54.35
C THR A 451 7.50 14.83 -54.18
N LEU A 452 8.75 14.48 -53.94
CA LEU A 452 9.84 15.46 -53.89
C LEU A 452 10.51 15.57 -55.26
N ASP A 453 10.93 16.75 -55.66
CA ASP A 453 11.76 16.90 -56.84
C ASP A 453 13.19 16.38 -56.61
N GLY A 454 13.97 16.24 -57.70
CA GLY A 454 15.34 15.73 -57.62
C GLY A 454 16.32 16.61 -56.85
N SER A 455 15.97 17.86 -56.55
CA SER A 455 16.76 18.80 -55.74
C SER A 455 16.42 18.73 -54.24
N GLY A 456 15.27 18.14 -53.88
CA GLY A 456 14.74 18.12 -52.52
C GLY A 456 14.23 19.49 -52.04
N GLN A 457 14.16 20.49 -52.92
CA GLN A 457 13.67 21.83 -52.60
C GLN A 457 12.21 22.05 -53.08
N GLY A 458 11.73 21.24 -54.02
CA GLY A 458 10.34 21.26 -54.52
C GLY A 458 9.56 20.09 -53.98
N ILE A 459 8.29 20.34 -53.69
CA ILE A 459 7.32 19.35 -53.28
C ILE A 459 6.02 19.45 -54.11
N GLU A 460 5.46 18.30 -54.49
CA GLU A 460 4.08 18.19 -54.94
C GLU A 460 3.29 17.43 -53.89
N LEU A 461 2.28 18.08 -53.32
CA LEU A 461 1.38 17.50 -52.30
C LEU A 461 0.09 17.04 -52.92
N ASP A 462 -0.36 15.83 -52.63
CA ASP A 462 -1.69 15.31 -52.95
C ASP A 462 -2.57 15.46 -51.74
N LEU A 463 -3.51 16.40 -51.76
CA LEU A 463 -4.32 16.78 -50.60
C LEU A 463 -5.82 16.81 -50.99
N SER A 464 -6.69 16.62 -49.99
CA SER A 464 -8.08 17.08 -50.08
C SER A 464 -8.23 18.36 -49.26
N ILE A 465 -8.72 19.42 -49.84
CA ILE A 465 -9.03 20.68 -49.16
C ILE A 465 -10.55 20.87 -49.23
N GLN A 466 -11.21 20.93 -48.08
CA GLN A 466 -12.68 20.98 -47.94
C GLN A 466 -13.38 19.89 -48.77
N GLY A 467 -12.82 18.68 -48.75
CA GLY A 467 -13.33 17.51 -49.46
C GLY A 467 -13.01 17.46 -50.98
N VAL A 468 -12.31 18.46 -51.50
CA VAL A 468 -11.90 18.49 -52.93
C VAL A 468 -10.44 18.08 -53.04
N ARG A 469 -10.18 16.97 -53.75
CA ARG A 469 -8.81 16.47 -53.97
C ARG A 469 -8.10 17.31 -55.03
N GLN A 470 -6.89 17.75 -54.72
CA GLN A 470 -6.06 18.58 -55.58
C GLN A 470 -4.56 18.38 -55.33
N ARG A 471 -3.74 18.79 -56.27
CA ARG A 471 -2.28 18.77 -56.15
C ARG A 471 -1.77 20.19 -56.03
N LEU A 472 -0.95 20.40 -55.00
CA LEU A 472 -0.33 21.70 -54.74
C LEU A 472 1.19 21.55 -54.80
N CYS A 473 1.86 22.49 -55.52
CA CYS A 473 3.29 22.54 -55.62
C CYS A 473 3.82 23.66 -54.75
N GLY A 474 4.95 23.40 -54.05
CA GLY A 474 5.63 24.42 -53.28
C GLY A 474 7.17 24.29 -53.36
N GLN A 475 7.83 25.37 -53.04
CA GLN A 475 9.30 25.49 -53.05
C GLN A 475 9.79 25.93 -51.68
N GLY A 476 10.95 25.41 -51.24
CA GLY A 476 11.53 25.78 -49.96
C GLY A 476 12.89 25.14 -49.72
N ASN A 477 13.56 25.53 -48.68
CA ASN A 477 14.87 24.99 -48.29
C ASN A 477 14.76 23.63 -47.53
N GLY A 478 13.64 22.93 -47.71
CA GLY A 478 13.38 21.63 -47.16
C GLY A 478 11.88 21.32 -47.11
N PRO A 479 11.47 20.08 -46.75
CA PRO A 479 10.09 19.62 -46.85
C PRO A 479 9.07 20.46 -46.05
N ILE A 480 9.46 20.98 -44.90
CA ILE A 480 8.60 21.82 -44.04
C ILE A 480 8.31 23.16 -44.76
N ALA A 481 9.37 23.86 -45.20
CA ALA A 481 9.21 25.14 -45.88
C ALA A 481 8.45 25.00 -47.22
N ALA A 482 8.76 23.97 -48.01
CA ALA A 482 8.06 23.68 -49.26
C ALA A 482 6.57 23.33 -49.03
N THR A 483 6.24 22.65 -47.91
CA THR A 483 4.83 22.34 -47.54
C THR A 483 4.09 23.62 -47.16
N VAL A 484 4.69 24.52 -46.39
CA VAL A 484 4.08 25.82 -46.03
C VAL A 484 3.82 26.66 -47.28
N ASP A 485 4.77 26.71 -48.21
CA ASP A 485 4.61 27.42 -49.48
C ASP A 485 3.50 26.80 -50.35
N ALA A 486 3.45 25.46 -50.45
CA ALA A 486 2.43 24.76 -51.20
C ALA A 486 1.00 25.02 -50.65
N LEU A 487 0.84 25.15 -49.35
CA LEU A 487 -0.47 25.43 -48.72
C LEU A 487 -0.92 26.87 -48.98
N GLY A 488 0.00 27.81 -49.33
CA GLY A 488 -0.35 29.19 -49.61
C GLY A 488 -0.98 29.95 -48.45
N LEU A 489 -0.78 29.47 -47.22
CA LEU A 489 -1.31 30.09 -46.03
C LEU A 489 -0.28 31.09 -45.46
N PRO A 490 -0.72 32.25 -44.91
CA PRO A 490 0.17 33.20 -44.26
C PRO A 490 0.63 32.66 -42.89
N MET A 491 1.37 31.54 -42.93
CA MET A 491 1.80 30.77 -41.77
C MET A 491 3.33 30.86 -41.62
N ARG A 492 3.77 31.05 -40.40
CA ARG A 492 5.19 31.06 -40.02
C ARG A 492 5.48 29.90 -39.07
N VAL A 493 6.48 29.10 -39.40
CA VAL A 493 7.00 28.05 -38.48
C VAL A 493 7.94 28.71 -37.48
N ASP A 494 7.63 28.55 -36.18
CA ASP A 494 8.42 29.12 -35.10
C ASP A 494 9.47 28.12 -34.58
N SER A 495 9.13 26.81 -34.51
CA SER A 495 10.07 25.74 -34.18
C SER A 495 9.59 24.39 -34.73
N TYR A 496 10.53 23.45 -34.87
CA TYR A 496 10.20 22.07 -35.14
C TYR A 496 11.22 21.13 -34.49
N GLU A 497 10.74 19.93 -34.16
CA GLU A 497 11.52 18.84 -33.58
C GLU A 497 11.17 17.54 -34.28
N GLU A 498 12.18 16.70 -34.53
CA GLU A 498 12.03 15.36 -35.12
C GLU A 498 12.72 14.33 -34.23
N ARG A 499 12.05 13.20 -33.98
CA ARG A 499 12.57 12.14 -33.14
C ARG A 499 12.06 10.78 -33.63
N ALA A 500 12.75 9.71 -33.27
CA ALA A 500 12.23 8.36 -33.38
C ALA A 500 11.40 8.01 -32.13
N THR A 501 10.26 7.35 -32.32
CA THR A 501 9.47 6.74 -31.25
C THR A 501 9.69 5.23 -31.26
N GLY A 502 10.11 4.65 -30.14
CA GLY A 502 10.44 3.23 -30.03
C GLY A 502 11.90 2.91 -30.44
N SER A 503 12.22 1.63 -30.47
CA SER A 503 13.55 1.09 -30.80
C SER A 503 13.46 -0.01 -31.85
N GLY A 504 14.50 -0.13 -32.70
CA GLY A 504 14.58 -1.15 -33.75
C GLY A 504 14.03 -0.73 -35.10
N ALA A 505 13.85 -1.69 -36.01
CA ALA A 505 13.46 -1.47 -37.40
C ALA A 505 12.03 -0.94 -37.57
N ASP A 506 11.16 -1.13 -36.56
CA ASP A 506 9.76 -0.69 -36.57
C ASP A 506 9.55 0.68 -35.90
N ALA A 507 10.63 1.39 -35.56
CA ALA A 507 10.55 2.73 -35.01
C ALA A 507 9.87 3.70 -36.00
N GLN A 508 8.93 4.50 -35.49
CA GLN A 508 8.30 5.55 -36.27
C GLN A 508 8.99 6.88 -36.03
N ALA A 509 9.00 7.73 -37.03
CA ALA A 509 9.40 9.13 -36.89
C ALA A 509 8.22 9.94 -36.31
N LEU A 510 8.51 10.75 -35.32
CA LEU A 510 7.62 11.75 -34.74
C LEU A 510 8.15 13.12 -35.10
N ALA A 511 7.36 13.95 -35.76
CA ALA A 511 7.65 15.34 -36.02
C ALA A 511 6.65 16.24 -35.25
N ILE A 512 7.15 17.27 -34.61
CA ILE A 512 6.36 18.28 -33.90
C ILE A 512 6.72 19.65 -34.52
N VAL A 513 5.70 20.37 -35.01
CA VAL A 513 5.83 21.69 -35.58
C VAL A 513 5.05 22.70 -34.74
N GLU A 514 5.71 23.78 -34.34
CA GLU A 514 5.08 24.97 -33.79
C GLU A 514 4.98 26.05 -34.87
N ALA A 515 3.79 26.57 -35.09
CA ALA A 515 3.57 27.61 -36.10
C ALA A 515 2.55 28.66 -35.63
N ALA A 516 2.67 29.86 -36.24
CA ALA A 516 1.70 30.94 -36.07
C ALA A 516 1.04 31.23 -37.43
N LEU A 517 -0.25 31.61 -37.43
CA LEU A 517 -1.03 31.99 -38.59
C LEU A 517 -1.47 33.45 -38.45
N GLU A 518 -1.35 34.25 -39.52
CA GLU A 518 -1.80 35.64 -39.50
C GLU A 518 -3.32 35.74 -39.16
N GLY A 519 -3.64 36.63 -38.25
CA GLY A 519 -5.03 36.76 -37.74
C GLY A 519 -5.38 35.85 -36.54
N VAL A 520 -4.52 34.90 -36.17
CA VAL A 520 -4.68 34.04 -34.99
C VAL A 520 -3.72 34.51 -33.89
N ALA A 521 -4.21 34.68 -32.68
CA ALA A 521 -3.39 35.05 -31.54
C ALA A 521 -2.54 33.84 -31.06
N GLY A 522 -1.23 34.04 -30.91
CA GLY A 522 -0.28 33.03 -30.45
C GLY A 522 0.08 32.00 -31.53
N SER A 523 0.86 31.00 -31.13
CA SER A 523 1.22 29.84 -31.94
C SER A 523 0.38 28.61 -31.59
N GLY A 524 0.45 27.58 -32.41
CA GLY A 524 -0.15 26.25 -32.16
C GLY A 524 0.82 25.15 -32.50
N PHE A 525 0.56 23.94 -32.02
CA PHE A 525 1.34 22.75 -32.31
C PHE A 525 0.60 21.79 -33.24
N GLY A 526 1.32 21.11 -34.12
CA GLY A 526 0.88 20.00 -34.92
C GLY A 526 1.88 18.86 -34.84
N VAL A 527 1.39 17.64 -34.95
CA VAL A 527 2.21 16.43 -34.87
C VAL A 527 1.97 15.57 -36.10
N GLY A 528 3.02 14.95 -36.60
CA GLY A 528 2.97 13.91 -37.62
C GLY A 528 3.74 12.68 -37.16
N MET A 529 3.20 11.50 -37.48
CA MET A 529 3.84 10.22 -37.17
C MET A 529 3.82 9.32 -38.41
N SER A 530 5.00 8.84 -38.81
CA SER A 530 5.16 7.98 -39.99
C SER A 530 6.46 7.18 -39.89
N HIS A 531 6.56 6.08 -40.65
CA HIS A 531 7.84 5.40 -40.84
C HIS A 531 8.84 6.20 -41.68
N ASN A 532 8.38 7.23 -42.38
CA ASN A 532 9.22 8.17 -43.15
C ASN A 532 9.22 9.52 -42.47
N ILE A 533 10.41 10.03 -42.14
CA ILE A 533 10.61 11.32 -41.44
C ILE A 533 10.04 12.50 -42.21
N VAL A 534 10.19 12.52 -43.54
CA VAL A 534 9.65 13.58 -44.41
C VAL A 534 8.13 13.58 -44.39
N THR A 535 7.52 12.41 -44.46
CA THR A 535 6.06 12.25 -44.33
C THR A 535 5.59 12.76 -42.97
N ALA A 536 6.28 12.41 -41.89
CA ALA A 536 5.94 12.87 -40.55
C ALA A 536 5.99 14.41 -40.45
N SER A 537 7.01 15.02 -41.02
CA SER A 537 7.19 16.47 -41.01
C SER A 537 6.10 17.20 -41.81
N ILE A 538 5.74 16.68 -43.01
CA ILE A 538 4.62 17.20 -43.81
C ILE A 538 3.28 17.10 -43.04
N GLN A 539 3.02 15.94 -42.45
CA GLN A 539 1.80 15.71 -41.64
C GLN A 539 1.73 16.67 -40.45
N ALA A 540 2.86 16.96 -39.79
CA ALA A 540 2.90 17.89 -38.67
C ALA A 540 2.55 19.33 -39.11
N VAL A 541 3.01 19.77 -40.30
CA VAL A 541 2.66 21.08 -40.88
C VAL A 541 1.17 21.14 -41.21
N ILE A 542 0.61 20.10 -41.83
CA ILE A 542 -0.80 20.03 -42.16
C ILE A 542 -1.66 20.03 -40.90
N SER A 543 -1.24 19.29 -39.87
CA SER A 543 -1.94 19.24 -38.59
C SER A 543 -2.02 20.61 -37.91
N VAL A 544 -0.90 21.36 -37.83
CA VAL A 544 -0.91 22.71 -37.24
C VAL A 544 -1.73 23.69 -38.08
N ALA A 545 -1.70 23.56 -39.42
CA ALA A 545 -2.49 24.39 -40.34
C ALA A 545 -4.01 24.18 -40.08
N ASN A 546 -4.47 22.96 -40.00
CA ASN A 546 -5.86 22.64 -39.68
C ASN A 546 -6.31 23.27 -38.36
N ARG A 547 -5.49 23.11 -37.31
CA ARG A 547 -5.79 23.65 -35.98
C ARG A 547 -5.82 25.19 -35.93
N LEU A 548 -4.91 25.85 -36.65
CA LEU A 548 -4.87 27.30 -36.68
C LEU A 548 -6.02 27.88 -37.51
N GLN A 549 -6.39 27.23 -38.62
CA GLN A 549 -7.57 27.62 -39.40
C GLN A 549 -8.89 27.47 -38.62
N GLU A 550 -9.05 26.39 -37.84
CA GLU A 550 -10.17 26.18 -36.94
C GLU A 550 -10.28 27.31 -35.89
N ARG A 551 -9.14 27.72 -35.27
CA ARG A 551 -9.10 28.85 -34.34
C ARG A 551 -9.47 30.18 -35.02
N LEU A 552 -9.07 30.37 -36.27
CA LEU A 552 -9.39 31.57 -37.04
C LEU A 552 -10.91 31.62 -37.32
N ALA A 553 -11.51 30.50 -37.74
CA ALA A 553 -12.94 30.39 -38.02
C ALA A 553 -13.79 30.61 -36.74
N ALA A 554 -13.40 30.02 -35.60
CA ALA A 554 -14.09 30.20 -34.34
C ALA A 554 -14.11 31.69 -33.90
N ARG A 555 -12.98 32.39 -34.02
CA ARG A 555 -12.89 33.82 -33.72
C ARG A 555 -13.79 34.68 -34.64
N ALA A 556 -13.84 34.33 -35.92
CA ALA A 556 -14.72 35.04 -36.86
C ALA A 556 -16.23 34.83 -36.55
N ALA A 557 -16.60 33.68 -35.98
CA ALA A 557 -17.94 33.39 -35.52
C ALA A 557 -18.31 34.21 -34.28
N ASP A 558 -17.40 34.27 -33.28
CA ASP A 558 -17.58 35.04 -32.03
C ASP A 558 -17.78 36.54 -32.33
N THR A 559 -16.94 37.10 -33.22
CA THR A 559 -17.02 38.51 -33.60
C THR A 559 -18.36 38.84 -34.32
N ARG A 560 -18.95 37.88 -35.06
CA ARG A 560 -20.27 38.06 -35.69
C ARG A 560 -21.40 38.02 -34.66
N SER A 561 -21.31 37.19 -33.63
CA SER A 561 -22.30 37.12 -32.57
C SER A 561 -22.33 38.37 -31.68
N GLU A 562 -21.15 38.96 -31.41
CA GLU A 562 -21.05 40.24 -30.66
C GLU A 562 -21.55 41.47 -31.42
N VAL A 563 -21.52 41.44 -32.75
CA VAL A 563 -22.07 42.54 -33.61
C VAL A 563 -23.59 42.42 -33.80
N GLN A 564 -24.18 41.23 -33.50
CA GLN A 564 -25.63 40.97 -33.63
C GLN A 564 -26.37 41.04 -32.28
N ALA A 565 -25.66 41.11 -31.15
CA ALA A 565 -26.21 41.35 -29.81
C ALA A 565 -26.12 42.82 -29.43
#